data_ddfa326677777e9716abb35b9e9a46a1
#
_entry.id   ddfa326677777e9716abb35b9e9a46a1
#
_cell.length_a   1.000
_cell.length_b   1.000
_cell.length_c   1.000
_cell.angle_alpha   90.00
_cell.angle_beta   90.00
_cell.angle_gamma   90.00
#
_symmetry.space_group_name_H-M   'P 1'
#
loop_
_entity.id
_entity.type
_entity.pdbx_description
1 polymer ?
#
loop_
_entity_poly.entity_id
_entity_poly.type
_entity_poly.pdbx_seq_one_letter_code
_entity_poly.pdbx_strand_id
1 'polypeptide(L)'
;ETVRGAVLSLGIRRMQDIAMSCCLLKLSPSADCPVDVTVFWEHSFACALLAQRFAQKIGYPNPEAAYLAGLLHDIGIIVNLWMLPEEFSAAINQAHASHVPLHEAELDVLGLTHCESGELLAERWKLAPEMIEVIRHHHHPESAREYRALVALVAVNDLMCRMRRLGHGYQEEYLIDFLEQPAFAILLAEFPNLKKFDWARFTFELESHVEEVQQLVTLVYKAPK
;
A
#
# COMPACT_ATOMS: atom_id res chain seq x y z
N GLU A 1 8.27 -15.83 -26.43
CA GLU A 1 8.15 -14.42 -25.99
C GLU A 1 9.49 -13.97 -25.42
N THR A 2 9.98 -12.78 -25.82
CA THR A 2 11.28 -12.27 -25.39
C THR A 2 11.09 -11.09 -24.45
N VAL A 3 12.06 -10.84 -23.53
CA VAL A 3 12.09 -9.65 -22.68
C VAL A 3 11.95 -8.37 -23.50
N ARG A 4 12.59 -8.32 -24.69
CA ARG A 4 12.45 -7.22 -25.62
C ARG A 4 11.02 -7.01 -26.11
N GLY A 5 10.29 -8.10 -26.39
CA GLY A 5 8.88 -8.04 -26.79
C GLY A 5 7.99 -7.54 -25.66
N ALA A 6 8.25 -7.98 -24.41
CA ALA A 6 7.55 -7.50 -23.23
C ALA A 6 7.78 -5.99 -23.00
N VAL A 7 9.04 -5.51 -23.11
CA VAL A 7 9.36 -4.09 -22.98
C VAL A 7 8.66 -3.25 -24.05
N LEU A 8 8.58 -3.74 -25.29
CA LEU A 8 7.89 -3.03 -26.38
C LEU A 8 6.36 -3.01 -26.18
N SER A 9 5.78 -4.06 -25.61
CA SER A 9 4.34 -4.17 -25.36
C SER A 9 3.89 -3.41 -24.13
N LEU A 10 4.65 -3.50 -23.03
CA LEU A 10 4.26 -2.97 -21.72
C LEU A 10 4.84 -1.60 -21.44
N GLY A 11 5.90 -1.21 -22.17
CA GLY A 11 6.68 -0.02 -21.88
C GLY A 11 7.69 -0.23 -20.74
N ILE A 12 8.76 0.57 -20.78
CA ILE A 12 9.89 0.42 -19.85
C ILE A 12 9.50 0.69 -18.39
N ARG A 13 8.59 1.65 -18.15
CA ARG A 13 8.12 1.97 -16.79
C ARG A 13 7.40 0.79 -16.16
N ARG A 14 6.44 0.19 -16.85
CA ARG A 14 5.71 -0.97 -16.35
C ARG A 14 6.60 -2.19 -16.11
N MET A 15 7.65 -2.34 -16.92
CA MET A 15 8.68 -3.36 -16.68
C MET A 15 9.51 -3.06 -15.43
N GLN A 16 9.81 -1.79 -15.16
CA GLN A 16 10.49 -1.37 -13.92
C GLN A 16 9.61 -1.65 -12.69
N ASP A 17 8.32 -1.35 -12.75
CA ASP A 17 7.36 -1.62 -11.67
C ASP A 17 7.26 -3.13 -11.38
N ILE A 18 7.16 -3.96 -12.42
CA ILE A 18 7.16 -5.42 -12.28
C ILE A 18 8.48 -5.93 -11.71
N ALA A 19 9.62 -5.42 -12.19
CA ALA A 19 10.93 -5.81 -11.70
C ALA A 19 11.13 -5.42 -10.23
N MET A 20 10.69 -4.22 -9.84
CA MET A 20 10.69 -3.77 -8.45
C MET A 20 9.82 -4.69 -7.59
N SER A 21 8.58 -4.95 -8.01
CA SER A 21 7.68 -5.89 -7.34
C SER A 21 8.32 -7.26 -7.14
N CYS A 22 8.96 -7.82 -8.18
CA CYS A 22 9.64 -9.11 -8.10
C CYS A 22 10.87 -9.10 -7.17
N CYS A 23 11.58 -7.98 -7.07
CA CYS A 23 12.70 -7.83 -6.14
C CYS A 23 12.20 -7.78 -4.69
N LEU A 24 11.13 -7.03 -4.43
CA LEU A 24 10.51 -6.89 -3.12
C LEU A 24 9.94 -8.21 -2.61
N LEU A 25 9.33 -9.02 -3.49
CA LEU A 25 8.81 -10.35 -3.16
C LEU A 25 9.87 -11.33 -2.62
N LYS A 26 11.15 -11.12 -2.94
CA LYS A 26 12.26 -11.92 -2.42
C LYS A 26 12.69 -11.52 -1.01
N LEU A 27 12.20 -10.39 -0.52
CA LEU A 27 12.43 -9.91 0.82
C LEU A 27 11.48 -10.60 1.83
N SER A 28 11.38 -11.92 1.80
CA SER A 28 10.53 -12.66 2.76
C SER A 28 11.30 -12.92 4.06
N PRO A 29 10.72 -12.58 5.22
CA PRO A 29 11.32 -12.88 6.52
C PRO A 29 11.35 -14.40 6.80
N SER A 30 12.03 -14.78 7.89
CA SER A 30 12.11 -16.17 8.36
C SER A 30 10.76 -16.76 8.77
N ALA A 31 10.71 -18.09 8.96
CA ALA A 31 9.47 -18.84 9.26
C ALA A 31 8.76 -18.44 10.58
N ASP A 32 9.44 -17.76 11.50
CA ASP A 32 8.90 -17.32 12.80
C ASP A 32 8.39 -15.86 12.77
N CYS A 33 8.01 -15.38 11.60
CA CYS A 33 7.54 -14.01 11.38
C CYS A 33 6.16 -13.78 12.01
N PRO A 34 5.94 -12.70 12.80
CA PRO A 34 4.64 -12.38 13.37
C PRO A 34 3.62 -11.88 12.33
N VAL A 35 4.08 -11.52 11.13
CA VAL A 35 3.25 -11.09 9.99
C VAL A 35 3.22 -12.18 8.94
N ASP A 36 2.04 -12.53 8.44
CA ASP A 36 1.94 -13.35 7.24
C ASP A 36 2.34 -12.51 6.02
N VAL A 37 3.56 -12.74 5.55
CA VAL A 37 4.14 -12.02 4.41
C VAL A 37 3.33 -12.21 3.14
N THR A 38 2.62 -13.33 2.98
CA THR A 38 1.72 -13.55 1.85
C THR A 38 0.56 -12.55 1.91
N VAL A 39 -0.04 -12.39 3.08
CA VAL A 39 -1.14 -11.43 3.30
C VAL A 39 -0.64 -9.98 3.15
N PHE A 40 0.56 -9.66 3.65
CA PHE A 40 1.18 -8.36 3.43
C PHE A 40 1.28 -8.02 1.93
N TRP A 41 1.75 -8.97 1.11
CA TRP A 41 1.86 -8.74 -0.33
C TRP A 41 0.50 -8.73 -1.04
N GLU A 42 -0.47 -9.53 -0.57
CA GLU A 42 -1.86 -9.44 -1.05
C GLU A 42 -2.41 -8.03 -0.84
N HIS A 43 -2.19 -7.44 0.34
CA HIS A 43 -2.55 -6.05 0.62
C HIS A 43 -1.85 -5.07 -0.31
N SER A 44 -0.52 -5.13 -0.40
CA SER A 44 0.29 -4.20 -1.20
C SER A 44 -0.09 -4.24 -2.68
N PHE A 45 -0.31 -5.42 -3.25
CA PHE A 45 -0.78 -5.57 -4.64
C PHE A 45 -2.21 -5.10 -4.83
N ALA A 46 -3.10 -5.39 -3.88
CA ALA A 46 -4.47 -4.89 -3.92
C ALA A 46 -4.48 -3.36 -3.92
N CYS A 47 -3.76 -2.72 -2.99
CA CYS A 47 -3.65 -1.27 -2.91
C CYS A 47 -3.08 -0.68 -4.21
N ALA A 48 -2.04 -1.29 -4.79
CA ALA A 48 -1.45 -0.87 -6.06
C ALA A 48 -2.46 -0.89 -7.21
N LEU A 49 -3.17 -2.00 -7.41
CA LEU A 49 -4.16 -2.14 -8.48
C LEU A 49 -5.34 -1.19 -8.29
N LEU A 50 -5.84 -1.07 -7.05
CA LEU A 50 -6.93 -0.16 -6.73
C LEU A 50 -6.54 1.29 -6.94
N ALA A 51 -5.36 1.69 -6.46
CA ALA A 51 -4.83 3.04 -6.64
C ALA A 51 -4.71 3.40 -8.13
N GLN A 52 -4.18 2.49 -8.96
CA GLN A 52 -4.09 2.70 -10.40
C GLN A 52 -5.47 2.86 -11.06
N ARG A 53 -6.41 1.97 -10.75
CA ARG A 53 -7.77 2.00 -11.34
C ARG A 53 -8.56 3.22 -10.87
N PHE A 54 -8.46 3.55 -9.61
CA PHE A 54 -9.08 4.74 -9.06
C PHE A 54 -8.49 6.01 -9.70
N ALA A 55 -7.16 6.10 -9.82
CA ALA A 55 -6.46 7.16 -10.52
C ALA A 55 -6.99 7.37 -11.96
N GLN A 56 -7.15 6.27 -12.71
CA GLN A 56 -7.72 6.31 -14.08
C GLN A 56 -9.15 6.84 -14.08
N LYS A 57 -10.00 6.39 -13.13
CA LYS A 57 -11.41 6.79 -13.07
C LYS A 57 -11.60 8.25 -12.69
N ILE A 58 -10.76 8.80 -11.81
CA ILE A 58 -10.83 10.21 -11.40
C ILE A 58 -10.09 11.16 -12.33
N GLY A 59 -9.31 10.64 -13.29
CA GLY A 59 -8.50 11.42 -14.23
C GLY A 59 -7.19 11.91 -13.62
N TYR A 60 -6.60 11.17 -12.66
CA TYR A 60 -5.27 11.46 -12.15
C TYR A 60 -4.22 11.32 -13.27
N PRO A 61 -3.27 12.26 -13.43
CA PRO A 61 -2.40 12.31 -14.62
C PRO A 61 -1.46 11.11 -14.79
N ASN A 62 -1.07 10.45 -13.70
CA ASN A 62 -0.08 9.37 -13.72
C ASN A 62 -0.56 8.13 -12.94
N PRO A 63 -1.46 7.31 -13.51
CA PRO A 63 -1.95 6.10 -12.85
C PRO A 63 -0.86 5.06 -12.53
N GLU A 64 0.23 5.05 -13.29
CA GLU A 64 1.37 4.18 -13.05
C GLU A 64 2.11 4.56 -11.77
N ALA A 65 2.27 5.86 -11.50
CA ALA A 65 2.81 6.32 -10.22
C ALA A 65 1.88 5.94 -9.06
N ALA A 66 0.57 5.98 -9.24
CA ALA A 66 -0.39 5.54 -8.23
C ALA A 66 -0.26 4.03 -7.95
N TYR A 67 -0.04 3.20 -8.98
CA TYR A 67 0.27 1.77 -8.81
C TYR A 67 1.51 1.56 -7.95
N LEU A 68 2.63 2.19 -8.32
CA LEU A 68 3.90 2.00 -7.62
C LEU A 68 3.84 2.54 -6.19
N ALA A 69 3.19 3.68 -5.99
CA ALA A 69 2.99 4.26 -4.67
C ALA A 69 2.14 3.35 -3.77
N GLY A 70 1.04 2.79 -4.28
CA GLY A 70 0.22 1.83 -3.57
C GLY A 70 0.94 0.51 -3.26
N LEU A 71 1.89 0.08 -4.12
CA LEU A 71 2.70 -1.11 -3.87
C LEU A 71 3.71 -0.91 -2.73
N LEU A 72 4.25 0.30 -2.59
CA LEU A 72 5.39 0.60 -1.72
C LEU A 72 5.00 1.29 -0.41
N HIS A 73 3.77 1.76 -0.26
CA HIS A 73 3.39 2.63 0.86
C HIS A 73 3.75 2.05 2.23
N ASP A 74 3.62 0.74 2.39
CA ASP A 74 3.87 -0.01 3.63
C ASP A 74 5.22 -0.72 3.70
N ILE A 75 6.15 -0.43 2.79
CA ILE A 75 7.44 -1.15 2.74
C ILE A 75 8.22 -1.08 4.06
N GLY A 76 7.97 -0.07 4.87
CA GLY A 76 8.56 0.07 6.19
C GLY A 76 8.13 -1.01 7.19
N ILE A 77 6.97 -1.64 7.02
CA ILE A 77 6.55 -2.82 7.79
C ILE A 77 7.59 -3.94 7.63
N ILE A 78 8.05 -4.18 6.41
CA ILE A 78 9.10 -5.18 6.14
C ILE A 78 10.44 -4.75 6.76
N VAL A 79 10.76 -3.44 6.75
CA VAL A 79 11.97 -2.91 7.40
C VAL A 79 11.92 -3.17 8.91
N ASN A 80 10.83 -2.79 9.58
CA ASN A 80 10.66 -2.96 11.03
C ASN A 80 10.70 -4.44 11.41
N LEU A 81 10.01 -5.29 10.63
CA LEU A 81 10.00 -6.74 10.83
C LEU A 81 11.40 -7.38 10.77
N TRP A 82 12.28 -6.86 9.92
CA TRP A 82 13.64 -7.41 9.76
C TRP A 82 14.65 -6.83 10.73
N MET A 83 14.52 -5.53 11.01
CA MET A 83 15.50 -4.82 11.82
C MET A 83 15.18 -4.90 13.31
N LEU A 84 13.92 -5.03 13.68
CA LEU A 84 13.39 -4.97 15.04
C LEU A 84 12.30 -6.04 15.27
N PRO A 85 12.57 -7.33 15.01
CA PRO A 85 11.53 -8.37 14.96
C PRO A 85 10.78 -8.55 16.30
N GLU A 86 11.48 -8.45 17.42
CA GLU A 86 10.87 -8.64 18.75
C GLU A 86 10.01 -7.44 19.13
N GLU A 87 10.53 -6.23 18.96
CA GLU A 87 9.81 -4.98 19.24
C GLU A 87 8.63 -4.80 18.29
N PHE A 88 8.79 -5.14 17.00
CA PHE A 88 7.70 -5.07 16.05
C PHE A 88 6.59 -6.08 16.36
N SER A 89 6.94 -7.28 16.81
CA SER A 89 5.99 -8.25 17.33
C SER A 89 5.22 -7.71 18.55
N ALA A 90 5.92 -7.02 19.46
CA ALA A 90 5.29 -6.39 20.60
C ALA A 90 4.33 -5.25 20.18
N ALA A 91 4.70 -4.44 19.18
CA ALA A 91 3.83 -3.40 18.64
C ALA A 91 2.55 -3.98 18.02
N ILE A 92 2.63 -5.07 17.25
CA ILE A 92 1.45 -5.77 16.73
C ILE A 92 0.55 -6.26 17.86
N ASN A 93 1.11 -6.89 18.89
CA ASN A 93 0.35 -7.38 20.03
C ASN A 93 -0.32 -6.20 20.78
N GLN A 94 0.36 -5.07 20.94
CA GLN A 94 -0.21 -3.88 21.54
C GLN A 94 -1.34 -3.31 20.68
N ALA A 95 -1.16 -3.20 19.36
CA ALA A 95 -2.20 -2.72 18.46
C ALA A 95 -3.48 -3.55 18.59
N HIS A 96 -3.36 -4.88 18.64
CA HIS A 96 -4.48 -5.78 18.89
C HIS A 96 -5.13 -5.59 20.26
N ALA A 97 -4.32 -5.58 21.33
CA ALA A 97 -4.82 -5.51 22.68
C ALA A 97 -5.51 -4.18 23.01
N SER A 98 -5.03 -3.09 22.41
CA SER A 98 -5.51 -1.72 22.65
C SER A 98 -6.52 -1.22 21.61
N HIS A 99 -6.75 -1.99 20.52
CA HIS A 99 -7.60 -1.61 19.38
C HIS A 99 -7.19 -0.27 18.76
N VAL A 100 -5.88 -0.06 18.61
CA VAL A 100 -5.31 1.14 17.97
C VAL A 100 -4.66 0.78 16.62
N PRO A 101 -4.50 1.76 15.70
CA PRO A 101 -3.76 1.54 14.46
C PRO A 101 -2.31 1.09 14.71
N LEU A 102 -1.75 0.27 13.81
CA LEU A 102 -0.40 -0.25 13.96
C LEU A 102 0.64 0.87 14.12
N HIS A 103 0.56 1.93 13.32
CA HIS A 103 1.52 3.03 13.36
C HIS A 103 1.54 3.77 14.72
N GLU A 104 0.42 3.82 15.44
CA GLU A 104 0.37 4.36 16.80
C GLU A 104 1.07 3.42 17.79
N ALA A 105 0.82 2.12 17.71
CA ALA A 105 1.49 1.13 18.55
C ALA A 105 3.00 1.03 18.24
N GLU A 106 3.39 1.17 16.97
CA GLU A 106 4.80 1.26 16.58
C GLU A 106 5.50 2.47 17.24
N LEU A 107 4.87 3.63 17.18
CA LEU A 107 5.43 4.83 17.82
C LEU A 107 5.65 4.63 19.31
N ASP A 108 4.69 4.00 19.99
CA ASP A 108 4.78 3.73 21.43
C ASP A 108 5.87 2.71 21.78
N VAL A 109 6.01 1.63 20.99
CA VAL A 109 6.91 0.51 21.30
C VAL A 109 8.29 0.67 20.69
N LEU A 110 8.38 1.11 19.43
CA LEU A 110 9.64 1.24 18.70
C LEU A 110 10.21 2.65 18.75
N GLY A 111 9.37 3.66 19.05
CA GLY A 111 9.73 5.07 18.96
C GLY A 111 9.79 5.61 17.54
N LEU A 112 9.39 4.82 16.55
CA LEU A 112 9.28 5.20 15.15
C LEU A 112 8.21 4.34 14.45
N THR A 113 7.61 4.87 13.39
CA THR A 113 6.59 4.21 12.60
C THR A 113 7.17 3.52 11.36
N HIS A 114 6.40 2.61 10.75
CA HIS A 114 6.77 2.05 9.44
C HIS A 114 6.82 3.13 8.34
N CYS A 115 6.09 4.24 8.48
CA CYS A 115 6.20 5.37 7.56
C CYS A 115 7.62 5.97 7.58
N GLU A 116 8.21 6.16 8.76
CA GLU A 116 9.56 6.70 8.93
C GLU A 116 10.63 5.71 8.50
N SER A 117 10.49 4.43 8.85
CA SER A 117 11.40 3.38 8.41
C SER A 117 11.37 3.20 6.89
N GLY A 118 10.18 3.26 6.31
CA GLY A 118 9.98 3.18 4.88
C GLY A 118 10.56 4.38 4.13
N GLU A 119 10.41 5.58 4.68
CA GLU A 119 11.03 6.80 4.15
C GLU A 119 12.55 6.67 4.08
N LEU A 120 13.19 6.25 5.19
CA LEU A 120 14.64 6.04 5.23
C LEU A 120 15.11 5.03 4.18
N LEU A 121 14.36 3.94 3.98
CA LEU A 121 14.66 2.97 2.93
C LEU A 121 14.50 3.57 1.53
N ALA A 122 13.39 4.29 1.30
CA ALA A 122 13.08 4.91 0.02
C ALA A 122 14.13 5.97 -0.38
N GLU A 123 14.58 6.78 0.56
CA GLU A 123 15.70 7.72 0.36
C GLU A 123 17.00 6.99 0.02
N ARG A 124 17.32 5.93 0.76
CA ARG A 124 18.51 5.10 0.51
C ARG A 124 18.50 4.48 -0.89
N TRP A 125 17.35 4.07 -1.35
CA TRP A 125 17.14 3.52 -2.69
C TRP A 125 16.99 4.59 -3.76
N LYS A 126 16.95 5.88 -3.37
CA LYS A 126 16.77 7.03 -4.27
C LYS A 126 15.49 6.89 -5.10
N LEU A 127 14.41 6.49 -4.44
CA LEU A 127 13.11 6.48 -5.08
C LEU A 127 12.68 7.90 -5.46
N ALA A 128 11.74 8.00 -6.39
CA ALA A 128 11.18 9.28 -6.80
C ALA A 128 10.53 10.01 -5.60
N PRO A 129 10.62 11.36 -5.52
CA PRO A 129 10.10 12.14 -4.40
C PRO A 129 8.62 11.86 -4.09
N GLU A 130 7.81 11.63 -5.11
CA GLU A 130 6.39 11.26 -4.95
C GLU A 130 6.19 9.94 -4.20
N MET A 131 7.11 8.97 -4.35
CA MET A 131 7.05 7.70 -3.61
C MET A 131 7.41 7.91 -2.14
N ILE A 132 8.45 8.70 -1.88
CA ILE A 132 8.89 9.05 -0.52
C ILE A 132 7.75 9.76 0.23
N GLU A 133 7.11 10.74 -0.40
CA GLU A 133 6.01 11.49 0.20
C GLU A 133 4.80 10.60 0.53
N VAL A 134 4.47 9.64 -0.36
CA VAL A 134 3.39 8.67 -0.08
C VAL A 134 3.76 7.76 1.08
N ILE A 135 4.94 7.16 1.08
CA ILE A 135 5.41 6.26 2.14
C ILE A 135 5.35 6.97 3.49
N ARG A 136 5.80 8.22 3.55
CA ARG A 136 5.83 9.01 4.77
C ARG A 136 4.46 9.39 5.29
N HIS A 137 3.53 9.76 4.43
CA HIS A 137 2.31 10.49 4.81
C HIS A 137 1.00 9.78 4.52
N HIS A 138 0.98 8.50 4.10
CA HIS A 138 -0.28 7.83 3.72
C HIS A 138 -1.26 7.66 4.90
N HIS A 139 -0.81 7.62 6.15
CA HIS A 139 -1.68 7.66 7.32
C HIS A 139 -2.10 9.08 7.73
N HIS A 140 -1.34 10.09 7.34
CA HIS A 140 -1.58 11.51 7.65
C HIS A 140 -1.50 12.37 6.39
N PRO A 141 -2.41 12.15 5.40
CA PRO A 141 -2.33 12.81 4.09
C PRO A 141 -2.45 14.33 4.17
N GLU A 142 -3.04 14.87 5.25
CA GLU A 142 -3.09 16.31 5.53
C GLU A 142 -1.71 16.92 5.81
N SER A 143 -0.75 16.11 6.25
CA SER A 143 0.64 16.52 6.54
C SER A 143 1.52 16.58 5.30
N ALA A 144 1.09 15.98 4.18
CA ALA A 144 1.82 15.99 2.91
C ALA A 144 1.93 17.42 2.36
N ARG A 145 3.14 17.80 1.95
CA ARG A 145 3.44 19.13 1.40
C ARG A 145 3.37 19.15 -0.12
N GLU A 146 3.91 18.11 -0.73
CA GLU A 146 3.93 17.91 -2.18
C GLU A 146 3.11 16.64 -2.51
N TYR A 147 2.78 16.42 -3.76
CA TYR A 147 2.06 15.23 -4.24
C TYR A 147 0.80 14.85 -3.43
N ARG A 148 0.16 15.83 -2.78
CA ARG A 148 -0.97 15.64 -1.86
C ARG A 148 -2.09 14.77 -2.44
N ALA A 149 -2.40 14.96 -3.72
CA ALA A 149 -3.41 14.16 -4.41
C ALA A 149 -2.99 12.67 -4.51
N LEU A 150 -1.70 12.37 -4.74
CA LEU A 150 -1.20 10.99 -4.79
C LEU A 150 -1.22 10.34 -3.41
N VAL A 151 -0.76 11.07 -2.38
CA VAL A 151 -0.80 10.62 -0.99
C VAL A 151 -2.24 10.30 -0.57
N ALA A 152 -3.17 11.23 -0.81
CA ALA A 152 -4.58 11.04 -0.48
C ALA A 152 -5.22 9.89 -1.29
N LEU A 153 -4.83 9.72 -2.55
CA LEU A 153 -5.30 8.64 -3.40
C LEU A 153 -4.87 7.27 -2.82
N VAL A 154 -3.62 7.13 -2.43
CA VAL A 154 -3.12 5.88 -1.82
C VAL A 154 -3.79 5.66 -0.47
N ALA A 155 -3.88 6.67 0.40
CA ALA A 155 -4.55 6.57 1.70
C ALA A 155 -6.01 6.08 1.60
N VAL A 156 -6.78 6.60 0.63
CA VAL A 156 -8.16 6.15 0.38
C VAL A 156 -8.19 4.68 -0.07
N ASN A 157 -7.26 4.26 -0.94
CA ASN A 157 -7.26 2.89 -1.45
C ASN A 157 -6.73 1.89 -0.42
N ASP A 158 -5.76 2.26 0.41
CA ASP A 158 -5.34 1.49 1.58
C ASP A 158 -6.52 1.23 2.52
N LEU A 159 -7.25 2.29 2.87
CA LEU A 159 -8.45 2.18 3.69
C LEU A 159 -9.50 1.26 3.05
N MET A 160 -9.73 1.35 1.74
CA MET A 160 -10.65 0.47 1.03
C MET A 160 -10.21 -1.00 1.09
N CYS A 161 -8.91 -1.28 0.97
CA CYS A 161 -8.35 -2.62 1.11
C CYS A 161 -8.63 -3.17 2.51
N ARG A 162 -8.36 -2.41 3.56
CA ARG A 162 -8.59 -2.79 4.96
C ARG A 162 -10.08 -3.07 5.24
N MET A 163 -10.98 -2.21 4.76
CA MET A 163 -12.45 -2.43 4.86
C MET A 163 -12.90 -3.73 4.20
N ARG A 164 -12.16 -4.24 3.22
CA ARG A 164 -12.40 -5.51 2.52
C ARG A 164 -11.62 -6.68 3.10
N ARG A 165 -11.06 -6.53 4.30
CA ARG A 165 -10.24 -7.53 4.98
C ARG A 165 -8.95 -7.92 4.23
N LEU A 166 -8.48 -7.06 3.35
CA LEU A 166 -7.16 -7.13 2.74
C LEU A 166 -6.22 -6.23 3.55
N GLY A 167 -6.02 -6.57 4.82
CA GLY A 167 -5.09 -5.85 5.70
C GLY A 167 -3.68 -6.41 5.63
N HIS A 168 -2.78 -5.86 6.44
CA HIS A 168 -1.32 -6.14 6.43
C HIS A 168 -0.91 -7.50 7.04
N GLY A 169 -1.82 -8.43 7.22
CA GLY A 169 -1.55 -9.70 7.90
C GLY A 169 -1.83 -9.68 9.39
N TYR A 170 -2.39 -8.59 9.91
CA TYR A 170 -3.00 -8.51 11.24
C TYR A 170 -4.39 -7.85 11.12
N GLN A 171 -5.28 -8.12 12.08
CA GLN A 171 -6.65 -7.59 12.04
C GLN A 171 -6.70 -6.24 12.75
N GLU A 172 -7.27 -5.25 12.08
CA GLU A 172 -7.65 -3.97 12.68
C GLU A 172 -9.14 -4.01 13.05
N GLU A 173 -9.46 -3.83 14.31
CA GLU A 173 -10.83 -3.89 14.84
C GLU A 173 -11.31 -2.52 15.30
N TYR A 174 -11.29 -1.50 14.43
CA TYR A 174 -11.88 -0.21 14.72
C TYR A 174 -12.76 0.29 13.58
N LEU A 175 -13.79 1.05 13.95
CA LEU A 175 -14.73 1.63 12.98
C LEU A 175 -14.11 2.88 12.35
N ILE A 176 -14.08 2.90 11.02
CA ILE A 176 -13.58 4.03 10.26
C ILE A 176 -14.75 4.65 9.49
N ASP A 177 -15.00 5.95 9.68
CA ASP A 177 -15.84 6.70 8.75
C ASP A 177 -15.02 7.11 7.53
N PHE A 178 -15.28 6.44 6.43
CA PHE A 178 -14.56 6.62 5.17
C PHE A 178 -14.68 8.05 4.63
N LEU A 179 -15.87 8.66 4.76
CA LEU A 179 -16.14 9.97 4.17
C LEU A 179 -15.57 11.14 4.99
N GLU A 180 -15.32 10.91 6.27
CA GLU A 180 -14.71 11.90 7.17
C GLU A 180 -13.18 11.90 7.13
N GLN A 181 -12.56 10.99 6.37
CA GLN A 181 -11.12 10.92 6.27
C GLN A 181 -10.53 12.14 5.56
N PRO A 182 -9.43 12.73 6.08
CA PRO A 182 -8.76 13.88 5.46
C PRO A 182 -8.39 13.64 3.99
N ALA A 183 -7.98 12.43 3.64
CA ALA A 183 -7.67 12.02 2.28
C ALA A 183 -8.83 12.26 1.31
N PHE A 184 -10.07 11.99 1.75
CA PHE A 184 -11.25 12.17 0.92
C PHE A 184 -11.50 13.65 0.62
N ALA A 185 -11.34 14.51 1.62
CA ALA A 185 -11.49 15.96 1.45
C ALA A 185 -10.45 16.52 0.47
N ILE A 186 -9.20 16.04 0.56
CA ILE A 186 -8.12 16.42 -0.37
C ILE A 186 -8.49 16.04 -1.80
N LEU A 187 -8.92 14.78 -2.02
CA LEU A 187 -9.30 14.31 -3.35
C LEU A 187 -10.51 15.05 -3.91
N LEU A 188 -11.51 15.38 -3.09
CA LEU A 188 -12.68 16.16 -3.54
C LEU A 188 -12.32 17.57 -3.97
N ALA A 189 -11.30 18.19 -3.34
CA ALA A 189 -10.81 19.50 -3.72
C ALA A 189 -10.08 19.47 -5.07
N GLU A 190 -9.26 18.45 -5.30
CA GLU A 190 -8.45 18.28 -6.53
C GLU A 190 -9.30 17.74 -7.70
N PHE A 191 -10.26 16.85 -7.41
CA PHE A 191 -11.10 16.15 -8.39
C PHE A 191 -12.58 16.35 -8.09
N PRO A 192 -13.18 17.50 -8.44
CA PRO A 192 -14.60 17.80 -8.11
C PRO A 192 -15.62 16.78 -8.66
N ASN A 193 -15.26 16.03 -9.70
CA ASN A 193 -16.08 14.98 -10.29
C ASN A 193 -16.36 13.83 -9.30
N LEU A 194 -15.53 13.66 -8.26
CA LEU A 194 -15.76 12.68 -7.20
C LEU A 194 -17.07 12.88 -6.43
N LYS A 195 -17.67 14.08 -6.44
CA LYS A 195 -18.99 14.32 -5.88
C LYS A 195 -20.10 13.48 -6.54
N LYS A 196 -19.89 13.07 -7.79
CA LYS A 196 -20.81 12.24 -8.59
C LYS A 196 -20.29 10.83 -8.82
N PHE A 197 -19.24 10.45 -8.10
CA PHE A 197 -18.60 9.16 -8.30
C PHE A 197 -19.48 8.04 -7.74
N ASP A 198 -19.67 7.02 -8.53
CA ASP A 198 -20.46 5.83 -8.14
C ASP A 198 -19.59 4.89 -7.29
N TRP A 199 -19.52 5.21 -5.99
CA TRP A 199 -18.76 4.43 -5.02
C TRP A 199 -19.27 3.00 -4.90
N ALA A 200 -20.60 2.80 -4.97
CA ALA A 200 -21.18 1.46 -4.87
C ALA A 200 -20.72 0.56 -6.03
N ARG A 201 -20.76 1.11 -7.24
CA ARG A 201 -20.26 0.41 -8.42
C ARG A 201 -18.75 0.16 -8.32
N PHE A 202 -17.98 1.15 -7.90
CA PHE A 202 -16.54 1.01 -7.76
C PHE A 202 -16.17 -0.06 -6.74
N THR A 203 -16.79 -0.07 -5.56
CA THR A 203 -16.57 -1.11 -4.55
C THR A 203 -17.00 -2.50 -5.02
N PHE A 204 -18.07 -2.61 -5.82
CA PHE A 204 -18.47 -3.89 -6.42
C PHE A 204 -17.43 -4.40 -7.44
N GLU A 205 -16.94 -3.50 -8.30
CA GLU A 205 -15.86 -3.83 -9.24
C GLU A 205 -14.57 -4.28 -8.53
N LEU A 206 -14.32 -3.84 -7.27
CA LEU A 206 -13.17 -4.26 -6.48
C LEU A 206 -13.18 -5.77 -6.16
N GLU A 207 -14.33 -6.38 -5.98
CA GLU A 207 -14.41 -7.82 -5.64
C GLU A 207 -13.78 -8.70 -6.71
N SER A 208 -14.00 -8.36 -8.00
CA SER A 208 -13.35 -9.09 -9.10
C SER A 208 -11.84 -8.92 -9.12
N HIS A 209 -11.31 -7.81 -8.57
CA HIS A 209 -9.87 -7.52 -8.53
C HIS A 209 -9.18 -8.19 -7.34
N VAL A 210 -9.90 -8.40 -6.24
CA VAL A 210 -9.40 -9.18 -5.11
C VAL A 210 -9.03 -10.59 -5.57
N GLU A 211 -9.87 -11.24 -6.36
CA GLU A 211 -9.57 -12.56 -6.92
C GLU A 211 -8.34 -12.55 -7.83
N GLU A 212 -8.19 -11.50 -8.67
CA GLU A 212 -7.02 -11.31 -9.54
C GLU A 212 -5.74 -11.19 -8.71
N VAL A 213 -5.76 -10.39 -7.63
CA VAL A 213 -4.62 -10.23 -6.71
C VAL A 213 -4.27 -11.54 -6.04
N GLN A 214 -5.23 -12.25 -5.49
CA GLN A 214 -5.02 -13.54 -4.82
C GLN A 214 -4.42 -14.58 -5.76
N GLN A 215 -4.85 -14.60 -7.02
CA GLN A 215 -4.26 -15.46 -8.05
C GLN A 215 -2.80 -15.08 -8.34
N LEU A 216 -2.48 -13.78 -8.46
CA LEU A 216 -1.12 -13.31 -8.69
C LEU A 216 -0.19 -13.67 -7.53
N VAL A 217 -0.59 -13.40 -6.30
CA VAL A 217 0.20 -13.72 -5.10
C VAL A 217 0.38 -15.24 -4.97
N THR A 218 -0.67 -16.02 -5.21
CA THR A 218 -0.59 -17.49 -5.20
C THR A 218 0.41 -18.02 -6.24
N LEU A 219 0.42 -17.44 -7.44
CA LEU A 219 1.39 -17.79 -8.49
C LEU A 219 2.83 -17.53 -8.08
N VAL A 220 3.07 -16.45 -7.33
CA VAL A 220 4.42 -16.04 -6.91
C VAL A 220 4.91 -16.82 -5.70
N TYR A 221 4.05 -17.03 -4.69
CA TYR A 221 4.45 -17.64 -3.41
C TYR A 221 4.20 -19.13 -3.32
N LYS A 222 3.21 -19.66 -4.03
CA LYS A 222 2.84 -21.08 -4.01
C LYS A 222 3.31 -21.85 -5.25
N ALA A 223 4.07 -21.22 -6.15
CA ALA A 223 4.71 -21.96 -7.24
C ALA A 223 5.65 -23.02 -6.64
N PRO A 224 5.55 -24.29 -7.02
CA PRO A 224 6.45 -25.32 -6.53
C PRO A 224 7.89 -24.94 -6.90
N LYS A 225 8.77 -25.02 -5.90
CA LYS A 225 10.23 -24.82 -6.05
C LYS A 225 10.82 -25.89 -6.95
#